data_df1093a542ed15a0086086be91cb05b3
#
_entry.id   df1093a542ed15a0086086be91cb05b3
#
_cell.length_a   1.000
_cell.length_b   1.000
_cell.length_c   1.000
_cell.angle_alpha   90.00
_cell.angle_beta   90.00
_cell.angle_gamma   90.00
#
_symmetry.space_group_name_H-M   'P 1'
#
loop_
_entity.id
_entity.type
_entity.pdbx_description
1 polymer ?
#
loop_
_entity_poly.entity_id
_entity_poly.type
_entity_poly.pdbx_seq_one_letter_code
_entity_poly.pdbx_strand_id
1 'polypeptide(L)'
;ETIINLNNYIMNKKEKLEQVNHLVQKLGLSPQEAVEYFSAKVVESSSVVRECEVAVGVLPGMYVYADGLISSEIIEGRRVMAVVGSVDGSDVLAVCLHEACLPWSSDWLEAKATQEMTGGKEATRKLLEISRKKRQEAEAAQWCYDYAEDGVIQGEAFLPSLTELEKLFANKAAINASLKALGAALLEGWYWSSTENGSNHAWLFNMF
;
A
#
# COMPACT_ATOMS: atom_id res chain seq x y z
N GLU A 1 -4.44 0.64 -11.73
CA GLU A 1 -3.38 0.54 -10.70
C GLU A 1 -3.99 0.39 -9.33
N THR A 2 -3.39 -0.46 -8.53
CA THR A 2 -3.79 -0.68 -7.14
C THR A 2 -2.67 -0.20 -6.24
N ILE A 3 -2.99 0.68 -5.30
CA ILE A 3 -2.05 1.19 -4.32
C ILE A 3 -2.53 0.87 -2.89
N ILE A 4 -1.58 0.87 -1.97
CA ILE A 4 -1.82 0.76 -0.54
C ILE A 4 -1.19 1.95 0.18
N ASN A 5 -1.81 2.36 1.28
CA ASN A 5 -1.22 3.28 2.23
C ASN A 5 -0.53 2.47 3.34
N LEU A 6 0.76 2.63 3.46
CA LEU A 6 1.58 1.85 4.41
C LEU A 6 1.47 2.32 5.85
N ASN A 7 0.79 3.44 6.12
CA ASN A 7 0.71 3.99 7.47
C ASN A 7 0.14 2.98 8.47
N ASN A 8 -0.87 2.19 8.07
CA ASN A 8 -1.42 1.15 8.92
C ASN A 8 -0.43 0.02 9.22
N TYR A 9 0.44 -0.34 8.25
CA TYR A 9 1.49 -1.33 8.44
C TYR A 9 2.60 -0.81 9.36
N ILE A 10 2.99 0.46 9.22
CA ILE A 10 4.00 1.12 10.05
C ILE A 10 3.45 1.37 11.46
N MET A 11 2.19 1.80 11.61
CA MET A 11 1.52 1.99 12.91
C MET A 11 1.40 0.68 13.68
N ASN A 12 0.98 -0.40 13.03
CA ASN A 12 0.93 -1.73 13.66
C ASN A 12 2.30 -2.16 14.20
N LYS A 13 3.39 -1.78 13.54
CA LYS A 13 4.74 -2.08 14.02
C LYS A 13 5.10 -1.24 15.25
N LYS A 14 4.71 0.05 15.25
CA LYS A 14 4.93 0.95 16.41
C LYS A 14 4.12 0.47 17.62
N GLU A 15 2.85 0.11 17.45
CA GLU A 15 2.01 -0.45 18.50
C GLU A 15 2.56 -1.78 19.02
N LYS A 16 3.03 -2.67 18.14
CA LYS A 16 3.70 -3.91 18.54
C LYS A 16 4.98 -3.66 19.32
N LEU A 17 5.76 -2.66 18.92
CA LEU A 17 6.98 -2.28 19.64
C LEU A 17 6.64 -1.68 21.03
N GLU A 18 5.59 -0.87 21.12
CA GLU A 18 5.10 -0.33 22.39
C GLU A 18 4.58 -1.44 23.31
N GLN A 19 3.87 -2.43 22.77
CA GLN A 19 3.43 -3.61 23.51
C GLN A 19 4.61 -4.46 23.99
N VAL A 20 5.64 -4.66 23.14
CA VAL A 20 6.86 -5.37 23.54
C VAL A 20 7.60 -4.59 24.62
N ASN A 21 7.76 -3.29 24.48
CA ASN A 21 8.39 -2.45 25.52
C ASN A 21 7.61 -2.46 26.83
N HIS A 22 6.29 -2.43 26.77
CA HIS A 22 5.44 -2.56 27.96
C HIS A 22 5.60 -3.92 28.63
N LEU A 23 5.71 -5.00 27.83
CA LEU A 23 5.96 -6.36 28.33
C LEU A 23 7.33 -6.48 28.99
N VAL A 24 8.36 -5.91 28.36
CA VAL A 24 9.73 -5.86 28.89
C VAL A 24 9.76 -5.14 30.25
N GLN A 25 9.11 -3.98 30.36
CA GLN A 25 8.99 -3.24 31.62
C GLN A 25 8.21 -4.03 32.67
N LYS A 26 7.12 -4.67 32.29
CA LYS A 26 6.29 -5.49 33.20
C LYS A 26 7.04 -6.72 33.73
N LEU A 27 7.93 -7.28 32.93
CA LEU A 27 8.77 -8.43 33.31
C LEU A 27 10.04 -8.01 34.06
N GLY A 28 10.33 -6.71 34.15
CA GLY A 28 11.51 -6.17 34.82
C GLY A 28 12.81 -6.55 34.14
N LEU A 29 12.77 -6.88 32.83
CA LEU A 29 13.93 -7.30 32.06
C LEU A 29 14.77 -6.08 31.63
N SER A 30 16.10 -6.20 31.73
CA SER A 30 17.01 -5.29 31.06
C SER A 30 16.92 -5.46 29.53
N PRO A 31 17.36 -4.50 28.73
CA PRO A 31 17.35 -4.62 27.27
C PRO A 31 18.07 -5.88 26.74
N GLN A 32 19.17 -6.28 27.40
CA GLN A 32 19.91 -7.50 27.04
C GLN A 32 19.15 -8.78 27.38
N GLU A 33 18.59 -8.87 28.57
CA GLU A 33 17.75 -10.01 28.98
C GLU A 33 16.48 -10.13 28.12
N ALA A 34 15.91 -9.00 27.68
CA ALA A 34 14.78 -9.00 26.77
C ALA A 34 15.16 -9.58 25.40
N VAL A 35 16.31 -9.21 24.84
CA VAL A 35 16.84 -9.78 23.60
C VAL A 35 17.03 -11.29 23.74
N GLU A 36 17.64 -11.76 24.82
CA GLU A 36 17.85 -13.20 25.09
C GLU A 36 16.51 -13.93 25.26
N TYR A 37 15.58 -13.38 26.04
CA TYR A 37 14.26 -13.96 26.27
C TYR A 37 13.44 -14.11 25.00
N PHE A 38 13.42 -13.06 24.16
CA PHE A 38 12.68 -13.09 22.89
C PHE A 38 13.41 -13.89 21.82
N SER A 39 14.75 -13.90 21.82
CA SER A 39 15.56 -14.73 20.90
C SER A 39 15.39 -16.23 21.21
N ALA A 40 15.35 -16.63 22.47
CA ALA A 40 15.14 -18.02 22.85
C ALA A 40 13.73 -18.52 22.47
N LYS A 41 12.72 -17.66 22.52
CA LYS A 41 11.36 -18.01 22.05
C LYS A 41 11.20 -18.01 20.53
N VAL A 42 12.03 -17.24 19.80
CA VAL A 42 12.02 -17.15 18.34
C VAL A 42 12.70 -18.36 17.68
N VAL A 43 13.57 -19.08 18.39
CA VAL A 43 14.18 -20.33 17.89
C VAL A 43 13.13 -21.46 17.77
N GLU A 44 11.97 -21.36 18.44
CA GLU A 44 10.83 -22.28 18.25
C GLU A 44 9.87 -21.89 17.11
N SER A 45 9.96 -20.64 16.59
CA SER A 45 9.23 -20.21 15.40
C SER A 45 10.19 -19.44 14.50
N SER A 46 10.70 -20.12 13.48
CA SER A 46 11.68 -19.61 12.53
C SER A 46 11.22 -18.32 11.82
N SER A 47 11.55 -17.18 12.38
CA SER A 47 11.77 -15.93 11.64
C SER A 47 12.65 -15.02 12.49
N VAL A 48 13.90 -14.92 12.10
CA VAL A 48 14.90 -14.02 12.68
C VAL A 48 14.40 -12.58 12.54
N VAL A 49 13.99 -11.98 13.63
CA VAL A 49 13.88 -10.51 13.71
C VAL A 49 15.29 -9.97 13.80
N ARG A 50 15.94 -9.72 12.67
CA ARG A 50 17.08 -8.84 12.63
C ARG A 50 16.58 -7.43 12.93
N GLU A 51 17.25 -6.77 13.87
CA GLU A 51 17.03 -5.37 14.20
C GLU A 51 16.85 -4.56 12.94
N CYS A 52 15.69 -3.93 12.81
CA CYS A 52 15.49 -2.92 11.79
C CYS A 52 16.41 -1.74 12.11
N GLU A 53 17.50 -1.61 11.40
CA GLU A 53 18.17 -0.32 11.25
C GLU A 53 17.18 0.63 10.54
N VAL A 54 16.37 1.32 11.33
CA VAL A 54 15.60 2.47 10.88
C VAL A 54 16.57 3.66 10.87
N ALA A 55 17.40 3.74 9.86
CA ALA A 55 18.30 4.88 9.69
C ALA A 55 18.45 5.34 8.24
N VAL A 56 17.81 4.68 7.28
CA VAL A 56 17.68 5.25 5.93
C VAL A 56 16.20 5.55 5.75
N GLY A 57 15.86 6.82 5.49
CA GLY A 57 14.47 7.21 5.26
C GLY A 57 13.84 6.35 4.15
N VAL A 58 12.56 6.04 4.27
CA VAL A 58 11.81 5.35 3.22
C VAL A 58 11.85 6.20 1.97
N LEU A 59 12.20 5.59 0.83
CA LEU A 59 12.32 6.26 -0.46
C LEU A 59 11.49 5.55 -1.53
N PRO A 60 11.00 6.27 -2.55
CA PRO A 60 10.35 5.65 -3.70
C PRO A 60 11.25 4.60 -4.36
N GLY A 61 10.65 3.49 -4.77
CA GLY A 61 11.35 2.35 -5.36
C GLY A 61 11.81 1.29 -4.35
N MET A 62 11.73 1.52 -3.04
CA MET A 62 12.04 0.49 -2.06
C MET A 62 10.96 -0.60 -2.05
N TYR A 63 11.37 -1.83 -1.73
CA TYR A 63 10.49 -3.00 -1.67
C TYR A 63 9.79 -3.08 -0.31
N VAL A 64 8.49 -3.32 -0.34
CA VAL A 64 7.66 -3.55 0.83
C VAL A 64 7.34 -5.03 0.94
N TYR A 65 7.62 -5.62 2.07
CA TYR A 65 7.43 -7.05 2.33
C TYR A 65 6.15 -7.32 3.11
N ALA A 66 5.58 -8.50 2.95
CA ALA A 66 4.33 -8.91 3.60
C ALA A 66 4.41 -8.88 5.15
N ASP A 67 5.61 -8.93 5.72
CA ASP A 67 5.87 -8.79 7.17
C ASP A 67 6.05 -7.33 7.63
N GLY A 68 5.86 -6.35 6.71
CA GLY A 68 5.98 -4.92 6.98
C GLY A 68 7.40 -4.37 6.92
N LEU A 69 8.40 -5.18 6.55
CA LEU A 69 9.75 -4.69 6.31
C LEU A 69 9.79 -3.85 5.03
N ILE A 70 10.59 -2.77 5.02
CA ILE A 70 10.90 -1.99 3.82
C ILE A 70 12.40 -2.04 3.60
N SER A 71 12.83 -2.35 2.37
CA SER A 71 14.26 -2.49 2.02
C SER A 71 14.54 -1.94 0.62
N SER A 72 15.73 -1.43 0.40
CA SER A 72 16.23 -1.06 -0.93
C SER A 72 16.66 -2.26 -1.77
N GLU A 73 16.79 -3.44 -1.16
CA GLU A 73 17.28 -4.66 -1.81
C GLU A 73 16.21 -5.75 -1.78
N ILE A 74 16.22 -6.62 -2.79
CA ILE A 74 15.41 -7.84 -2.79
C ILE A 74 16.04 -8.84 -1.83
N ILE A 75 15.28 -9.28 -0.85
CA ILE A 75 15.70 -10.24 0.17
C ILE A 75 15.20 -11.63 -0.24
N GLU A 76 16.13 -12.55 -0.47
CA GLU A 76 15.82 -13.92 -0.84
C GLU A 76 14.94 -14.60 0.23
N GLY A 77 13.94 -15.34 -0.23
CA GLY A 77 13.00 -16.05 0.63
C GLY A 77 11.89 -15.18 1.28
N ARG A 78 11.89 -13.86 1.05
CA ARG A 78 10.81 -12.97 1.51
C ARG A 78 9.89 -12.57 0.35
N ARG A 79 8.59 -12.56 0.62
CA ARG A 79 7.60 -12.14 -0.36
C ARG A 79 7.51 -10.61 -0.38
N VAL A 80 7.81 -10.02 -1.54
CA VAL A 80 7.53 -8.61 -1.80
C VAL A 80 6.04 -8.44 -2.02
N MET A 81 5.45 -7.48 -1.33
CA MET A 81 4.02 -7.16 -1.38
C MET A 81 3.74 -5.98 -2.30
N ALA A 82 4.63 -5.00 -2.31
CA ALA A 82 4.47 -3.75 -3.06
C ALA A 82 5.81 -3.04 -3.23
N VAL A 83 5.82 -1.99 -4.02
CA VAL A 83 6.95 -1.06 -4.19
C VAL A 83 6.54 0.32 -3.70
N VAL A 84 7.39 0.96 -2.88
CA VAL A 84 7.14 2.33 -2.40
C VAL A 84 7.01 3.27 -3.59
N GLY A 85 5.87 3.94 -3.70
CA GLY A 85 5.51 4.84 -4.78
C GLY A 85 5.79 6.31 -4.46
N SER A 86 5.38 6.77 -3.29
CA SER A 86 5.65 8.12 -2.84
C SER A 86 5.75 8.21 -1.32
N VAL A 87 6.49 9.20 -0.86
CA VAL A 87 6.67 9.52 0.56
C VAL A 87 6.41 11.01 0.75
N ASP A 88 5.46 11.35 1.61
CA ASP A 88 5.10 12.72 1.93
C ASP A 88 4.94 12.83 3.46
N GLY A 89 6.02 13.21 4.13
CA GLY A 89 6.09 13.16 5.58
C GLY A 89 5.91 11.74 6.12
N SER A 90 4.84 11.52 6.88
CA SER A 90 4.45 10.19 7.38
C SER A 90 3.55 9.41 6.42
N ASP A 91 3.09 10.03 5.34
CA ASP A 91 2.22 9.39 4.35
C ASP A 91 3.04 8.65 3.31
N VAL A 92 2.93 7.33 3.30
CA VAL A 92 3.70 6.45 2.41
C VAL A 92 2.72 5.64 1.55
N LEU A 93 2.72 5.91 0.25
CA LEU A 93 1.96 5.15 -0.73
C LEU A 93 2.85 4.09 -1.36
N ALA A 94 2.31 2.91 -1.62
CA ALA A 94 2.99 1.86 -2.34
C ALA A 94 2.11 1.30 -3.46
N VAL A 95 2.78 0.87 -4.52
CA VAL A 95 2.19 0.29 -5.72
C VAL A 95 2.19 -1.23 -5.55
N CYS A 96 1.03 -1.86 -5.70
CA CYS A 96 0.89 -3.32 -5.71
C CYS A 96 1.52 -3.91 -6.99
N LEU A 97 1.81 -5.21 -6.97
CA LEU A 97 2.55 -5.87 -8.06
C LEU A 97 1.67 -6.28 -9.24
N HIS A 98 0.36 -6.33 -9.04
CA HIS A 98 -0.61 -6.73 -10.07
C HIS A 98 -1.55 -5.59 -10.40
N GLU A 99 -1.94 -5.54 -11.67
CA GLU A 99 -2.91 -4.59 -12.19
C GLU A 99 -3.96 -5.31 -13.05
N ALA A 100 -5.08 -4.65 -13.33
CA ALA A 100 -6.12 -5.16 -14.19
C ALA A 100 -6.59 -4.07 -15.16
N CYS A 101 -6.97 -4.49 -16.36
CA CYS A 101 -7.61 -3.61 -17.34
C CYS A 101 -9.13 -3.79 -17.21
N LEU A 102 -9.78 -2.82 -16.57
CA LEU A 102 -11.19 -2.86 -16.25
C LEU A 102 -11.85 -1.52 -16.63
N PRO A 103 -13.17 -1.48 -16.90
CA PRO A 103 -13.89 -0.23 -16.93
C PRO A 103 -13.86 0.42 -15.54
N TRP A 104 -13.96 1.74 -15.49
CA TRP A 104 -14.15 2.45 -14.23
C TRP A 104 -15.51 2.08 -13.61
N SER A 105 -16.53 2.08 -14.46
CA SER A 105 -17.87 1.61 -14.17
C SER A 105 -18.54 1.16 -15.48
N SER A 106 -19.22 0.03 -15.49
CA SER A 106 -20.00 -0.46 -16.64
C SER A 106 -21.27 0.37 -16.86
N ASP A 107 -21.77 1.00 -15.82
CA ASP A 107 -22.92 1.87 -15.80
C ASP A 107 -22.53 3.34 -15.67
N TRP A 108 -23.48 4.24 -15.89
CA TRP A 108 -23.32 5.66 -15.68
C TRP A 108 -23.32 6.00 -14.17
N LEU A 109 -22.22 5.74 -13.49
CA LEU A 109 -22.07 5.99 -12.06
C LEU A 109 -21.70 7.45 -11.78
N GLU A 110 -22.65 8.25 -11.36
CA GLU A 110 -22.41 9.61 -10.89
C GLU A 110 -21.94 9.59 -9.43
N ALA A 111 -20.73 10.04 -9.20
CA ALA A 111 -20.06 10.00 -7.90
C ALA A 111 -19.47 11.37 -7.47
N LYS A 112 -20.23 12.46 -7.67
CA LYS A 112 -19.82 13.86 -7.35
C LYS A 112 -19.10 14.03 -6.03
N ALA A 113 -19.41 13.20 -5.04
CA ALA A 113 -18.78 13.24 -3.74
C ALA A 113 -17.27 12.94 -3.76
N THR A 114 -16.74 12.39 -4.87
CA THR A 114 -15.31 12.08 -4.99
C THR A 114 -14.52 13.11 -5.80
N GLN A 115 -15.16 14.13 -6.37
CA GLN A 115 -14.52 15.12 -7.24
C GLN A 115 -13.39 15.90 -6.57
N GLU A 116 -13.54 16.21 -5.29
CA GLU A 116 -12.56 16.98 -4.55
C GLU A 116 -11.78 16.14 -3.52
N MET A 117 -11.95 14.81 -3.56
CA MET A 117 -11.24 13.92 -2.64
C MET A 117 -9.82 13.67 -3.14
N THR A 118 -8.83 13.97 -2.29
CA THR A 118 -7.40 13.77 -2.58
C THR A 118 -6.87 12.45 -2.05
N GLY A 119 -7.61 11.76 -1.17
CA GLY A 119 -7.26 10.46 -0.62
C GLY A 119 -8.01 9.33 -1.33
N GLY A 120 -7.29 8.52 -2.10
CA GLY A 120 -7.86 7.43 -2.91
C GLY A 120 -8.55 6.35 -2.07
N LYS A 121 -8.01 6.03 -0.89
CA LYS A 121 -8.61 5.01 0.00
C LYS A 121 -10.02 5.40 0.43
N GLU A 122 -10.22 6.64 0.82
CA GLU A 122 -11.52 7.16 1.22
C GLU A 122 -12.44 7.34 0.01
N ALA A 123 -11.91 7.84 -1.11
CA ALA A 123 -12.64 7.97 -2.35
C ALA A 123 -13.13 6.61 -2.87
N THR A 124 -12.29 5.56 -2.83
CA THR A 124 -12.66 4.20 -3.19
C THR A 124 -13.82 3.68 -2.33
N ARG A 125 -13.75 3.84 -1.01
CA ARG A 125 -14.84 3.47 -0.11
C ARG A 125 -16.13 4.23 -0.44
N LYS A 126 -16.01 5.50 -0.78
CA LYS A 126 -17.15 6.33 -1.16
C LYS A 126 -17.77 5.90 -2.49
N LEU A 127 -16.95 5.57 -3.49
CA LEU A 127 -17.40 4.99 -4.76
C LEU A 127 -18.19 3.71 -4.53
N LEU A 128 -17.68 2.80 -3.70
CA LEU A 128 -18.38 1.54 -3.39
C LEU A 128 -19.67 1.75 -2.60
N GLU A 129 -19.73 2.74 -1.72
CA GLU A 129 -20.97 3.14 -1.05
C GLU A 129 -22.04 3.63 -2.04
N ILE A 130 -21.64 4.49 -2.99
CA ILE A 130 -22.53 5.04 -4.03
C ILE A 130 -22.97 3.93 -4.97
N SER A 131 -22.07 3.08 -5.43
CA SER A 131 -22.30 1.91 -6.26
C SER A 131 -23.41 1.01 -5.67
N ARG A 132 -23.28 0.65 -4.39
CA ARG A 132 -24.28 -0.16 -3.68
C ARG A 132 -25.66 0.53 -3.59
N LYS A 133 -25.68 1.83 -3.30
CA LYS A 133 -26.93 2.61 -3.21
C LYS A 133 -27.65 2.71 -4.54
N LYS A 134 -26.88 2.93 -5.62
CA LYS A 134 -27.42 3.09 -6.97
C LYS A 134 -27.66 1.75 -7.69
N ARG A 135 -27.13 0.64 -7.15
CA ARG A 135 -27.11 -0.69 -7.77
C ARG A 135 -26.40 -0.66 -9.13
N GLN A 136 -25.32 0.08 -9.22
CA GLN A 136 -24.44 0.24 -10.38
C GLN A 136 -23.05 -0.23 -9.99
N GLU A 137 -22.30 -0.83 -10.89
CA GLU A 137 -20.98 -1.38 -10.59
C GLU A 137 -19.90 -0.30 -10.71
N ALA A 138 -18.92 -0.34 -9.83
CA ALA A 138 -17.69 0.46 -9.83
C ALA A 138 -16.51 -0.51 -9.88
N GLU A 139 -16.30 -1.14 -11.03
CA GLU A 139 -15.44 -2.32 -11.20
C GLU A 139 -14.00 -2.02 -10.81
N ALA A 140 -13.43 -0.90 -11.26
CA ALA A 140 -12.05 -0.55 -10.92
C ALA A 140 -11.88 -0.35 -9.40
N ALA A 141 -12.81 0.33 -8.75
CA ALA A 141 -12.78 0.54 -7.31
C ALA A 141 -13.00 -0.77 -6.54
N GLN A 142 -13.92 -1.63 -7.01
CA GLN A 142 -14.21 -2.91 -6.38
C GLN A 142 -13.02 -3.85 -6.49
N TRP A 143 -12.39 -3.94 -7.67
CA TRP A 143 -11.20 -4.77 -7.87
C TRP A 143 -10.06 -4.36 -6.94
N CYS A 144 -9.78 -3.05 -6.85
CA CYS A 144 -8.76 -2.55 -5.93
C CYS A 144 -9.08 -2.90 -4.46
N TYR A 145 -10.34 -2.72 -4.05
CA TYR A 145 -10.76 -3.03 -2.69
C TYR A 145 -10.67 -4.53 -2.36
N ASP A 146 -10.96 -5.40 -3.33
CA ASP A 146 -10.93 -6.86 -3.18
C ASP A 146 -9.52 -7.45 -3.35
N TYR A 147 -8.56 -6.64 -3.78
CA TYR A 147 -7.19 -7.09 -3.98
C TYR A 147 -6.60 -7.62 -2.67
N ALA A 148 -6.13 -8.88 -2.72
CA ALA A 148 -5.61 -9.61 -1.56
C ALA A 148 -4.41 -10.49 -1.93
N GLU A 149 -3.64 -10.10 -2.96
CA GLU A 149 -2.46 -10.83 -3.41
C GLU A 149 -1.21 -10.41 -2.62
N ASP A 150 -0.17 -11.24 -2.67
CA ASP A 150 1.17 -10.99 -2.13
C ASP A 150 1.25 -10.61 -0.64
N GLY A 151 0.19 -10.83 0.11
CA GLY A 151 0.10 -10.49 1.53
C GLY A 151 -0.61 -9.17 1.81
N VAL A 152 -1.16 -8.51 0.80
CA VAL A 152 -2.07 -7.37 0.97
C VAL A 152 -3.37 -7.86 1.59
N ILE A 153 -3.88 -7.15 2.59
CA ILE A 153 -5.15 -7.46 3.24
C ILE A 153 -6.28 -6.80 2.44
N GLN A 154 -7.35 -7.54 2.18
CA GLN A 154 -8.55 -7.00 1.53
C GLN A 154 -9.02 -5.70 2.19
N GLY A 155 -9.32 -4.69 1.38
CA GLY A 155 -9.76 -3.36 1.83
C GLY A 155 -8.62 -2.41 2.20
N GLU A 156 -7.36 -2.85 2.17
CA GLU A 156 -6.20 -1.98 2.33
C GLU A 156 -5.73 -1.39 1.00
N ALA A 157 -5.89 -2.12 -0.10
CA ALA A 157 -5.65 -1.61 -1.43
C ALA A 157 -6.84 -0.78 -1.95
N PHE A 158 -6.57 0.19 -2.80
CA PHE A 158 -7.56 1.14 -3.28
C PHE A 158 -7.20 1.73 -4.65
N LEU A 159 -8.20 2.26 -5.32
CA LEU A 159 -8.04 3.02 -6.56
C LEU A 159 -7.49 4.41 -6.22
N PRO A 160 -6.33 4.81 -6.75
CA PRO A 160 -5.69 6.08 -6.41
C PRO A 160 -6.53 7.29 -6.82
N SER A 161 -6.43 8.38 -6.08
CA SER A 161 -6.93 9.69 -6.52
C SER A 161 -6.02 10.27 -7.62
N LEU A 162 -6.52 11.31 -8.30
CA LEU A 162 -5.71 12.01 -9.29
C LEU A 162 -4.40 12.54 -8.68
N THR A 163 -4.47 13.13 -7.50
CA THR A 163 -3.29 13.67 -6.78
C THR A 163 -2.29 12.58 -6.42
N GLU A 164 -2.75 11.39 -6.05
CA GLU A 164 -1.86 10.26 -5.76
C GLU A 164 -1.20 9.73 -7.04
N LEU A 165 -1.93 9.66 -8.17
CA LEU A 165 -1.35 9.30 -9.47
C LEU A 165 -0.26 10.29 -9.90
N GLU A 166 -0.44 11.60 -9.66
CA GLU A 166 0.59 12.62 -9.90
C GLU A 166 1.86 12.37 -9.07
N LYS A 167 1.70 12.02 -7.79
CA LYS A 167 2.83 11.67 -6.91
C LYS A 167 3.56 10.40 -7.39
N LEU A 168 2.83 9.39 -7.85
CA LEU A 168 3.42 8.18 -8.43
C LEU A 168 4.18 8.48 -9.71
N PHE A 169 3.62 9.32 -10.59
CA PHE A 169 4.26 9.73 -11.83
C PHE A 169 5.59 10.46 -11.58
N ALA A 170 5.63 11.33 -10.58
CA ALA A 170 6.86 12.04 -10.21
C ALA A 170 8.00 11.06 -9.82
N ASN A 171 7.67 9.87 -9.33
CA ASN A 171 8.62 8.84 -8.91
C ASN A 171 8.67 7.63 -9.85
N LYS A 172 8.00 7.69 -10.99
CA LYS A 172 7.81 6.57 -11.93
C LYS A 172 9.11 5.83 -12.27
N ALA A 173 10.20 6.56 -12.48
CA ALA A 173 11.48 5.95 -12.85
C ALA A 173 12.00 4.98 -11.77
N ALA A 174 11.94 5.38 -10.50
CA ALA A 174 12.35 4.56 -9.37
C ALA A 174 11.42 3.37 -9.17
N ILE A 175 10.10 3.59 -9.26
CA ILE A 175 9.08 2.55 -9.13
C ILE A 175 9.28 1.49 -10.23
N ASN A 176 9.39 1.92 -11.50
CA ASN A 176 9.54 1.02 -12.64
C ASN A 176 10.85 0.23 -12.62
N ALA A 177 11.94 0.81 -12.09
CA ALA A 177 13.19 0.08 -11.91
C ALA A 177 12.99 -1.13 -10.99
N SER A 178 12.26 -0.95 -9.89
CA SER A 178 11.98 -2.01 -8.91
C SER A 178 10.94 -3.02 -9.41
N LEU A 179 9.85 -2.56 -10.05
CA LEU A 179 8.87 -3.44 -10.69
C LEU A 179 9.52 -4.33 -11.75
N LYS A 180 10.41 -3.76 -12.58
CA LYS A 180 11.17 -4.49 -13.58
C LYS A 180 12.07 -5.57 -12.95
N ALA A 181 12.73 -5.26 -11.84
CA ALA A 181 13.56 -6.22 -11.13
C ALA A 181 12.74 -7.39 -10.55
N LEU A 182 11.47 -7.16 -10.25
CA LEU A 182 10.51 -8.20 -9.79
C LEU A 182 9.84 -8.94 -10.94
N GLY A 183 10.00 -8.51 -12.20
CA GLY A 183 9.25 -9.03 -13.35
C GLY A 183 7.76 -8.69 -13.31
N ALA A 184 7.38 -7.65 -12.57
CA ALA A 184 6.03 -7.14 -12.48
C ALA A 184 5.70 -6.15 -13.63
N ALA A 185 4.42 -5.83 -13.81
CA ALA A 185 3.98 -4.84 -14.77
C ALA A 185 4.55 -3.45 -14.43
N LEU A 186 4.95 -2.70 -15.45
CA LEU A 186 5.49 -1.34 -15.27
C LEU A 186 4.34 -0.34 -15.26
N LEU A 187 4.54 0.78 -14.58
CA LEU A 187 3.64 1.93 -14.64
C LEU A 187 3.73 2.56 -16.03
N GLU A 188 2.87 2.13 -16.96
CA GLU A 188 2.83 2.60 -18.34
C GLU A 188 1.37 2.64 -18.82
N GLY A 189 1.03 3.65 -19.64
CA GLY A 189 -0.31 3.76 -20.17
C GLY A 189 -1.25 4.64 -19.36
N TRP A 190 -2.53 4.32 -19.41
CA TRP A 190 -3.61 5.11 -18.82
C TRP A 190 -4.18 4.43 -17.60
N TYR A 191 -4.31 5.19 -16.52
CA TYR A 191 -4.84 4.72 -15.23
C TYR A 191 -6.07 5.51 -14.82
N TRP A 192 -7.10 4.79 -14.41
CA TRP A 192 -8.27 5.38 -13.78
C TRP A 192 -7.90 5.98 -12.42
N SER A 193 -8.50 7.11 -12.09
CA SER A 193 -8.48 7.63 -10.73
C SER A 193 -9.81 7.36 -10.01
N SER A 194 -9.80 7.43 -8.69
CA SER A 194 -11.02 7.47 -7.88
C SER A 194 -11.70 8.84 -7.90
N THR A 195 -11.10 9.84 -8.55
CA THR A 195 -11.62 11.19 -8.65
C THR A 195 -12.55 11.32 -9.86
N GLU A 196 -13.83 11.61 -9.62
CA GLU A 196 -14.79 11.85 -10.69
C GLU A 196 -14.49 13.17 -11.42
N ASN A 197 -14.69 13.18 -12.73
CA ASN A 197 -14.52 14.36 -13.60
C ASN A 197 -15.87 14.77 -14.20
N GLY A 198 -16.74 15.38 -13.39
CA GLY A 198 -18.08 15.78 -13.84
C GLY A 198 -19.00 14.59 -14.07
N SER A 199 -20.21 14.84 -14.57
CA SER A 199 -21.26 13.82 -14.67
C SER A 199 -20.79 12.58 -15.44
N ASN A 200 -20.54 11.48 -14.70
CA ASN A 200 -20.34 10.11 -15.17
C ASN A 200 -18.95 9.82 -15.80
N HIS A 201 -17.94 10.61 -15.50
CA HIS A 201 -16.58 10.38 -15.98
C HIS A 201 -15.60 10.41 -14.80
N ALA A 202 -14.55 9.59 -14.86
CA ALA A 202 -13.40 9.68 -13.97
C ALA A 202 -12.23 10.35 -14.67
N TRP A 203 -11.35 10.94 -13.91
CA TRP A 203 -10.07 11.35 -14.45
C TRP A 203 -9.23 10.13 -14.81
N LEU A 204 -8.62 10.21 -15.98
CA LEU A 204 -7.57 9.30 -16.44
C LEU A 204 -6.22 9.99 -16.30
N PHE A 205 -5.24 9.28 -15.82
CA PHE A 205 -3.87 9.75 -15.76
C PHE A 205 -2.99 9.00 -16.76
N ASN A 206 -2.18 9.76 -17.51
CA ASN A 206 -1.27 9.18 -18.49
C ASN A 206 0.11 9.00 -17.87
N MET A 207 0.57 7.76 -17.79
CA MET A 207 1.89 7.38 -17.25
C MET A 207 2.97 7.22 -18.35
N PHE A 208 2.72 7.60 -19.62
CA PHE A 208 3.75 7.57 -20.68
C PHE A 208 4.81 8.64 -20.51
#